data_87d786d49002b631f03da153875990c9
#
_entry.id   87d786d49002b631f03da153875990c9
#
_cell.length_a   1.000
_cell.length_b   1.000
_cell.length_c   1.000
_cell.angle_alpha   90.00
_cell.angle_beta   90.00
_cell.angle_gamma   90.00
#
_symmetry.space_group_name_H-M   'P 1'
#
loop_
_entity.id
_entity.type
_entity.pdbx_description
1 polymer ?
#
loop_
_entity_poly.entity_id
_entity_poly.type
_entity_poly.pdbx_seq_one_letter_code
_entity_poly.pdbx_strand_id
1 'polypeptide(L)'
;MRIALFEPDIPQNTGNIFRLGACLGIEIDIIEPTGYVFDDKRFRRSSMDYIKYIKYKRHLDWDKFFNWSENNNYRIVLFTTKSQKKYTDYSFQENDILLFGRESAGVPKYVHQSVNEQLTIPMVKGLRSINVSSSVALSLIHI
;
A
#
# COMPACT_ATOMS: atom_id res chain seq x y z
N MET A 1 11.07 5.91 1.56
CA MET A 1 10.10 4.90 1.06
C MET A 1 8.82 4.95 1.89
N ARG A 2 7.65 4.70 1.29
CA ARG A 2 6.32 4.74 1.91
C ARG A 2 5.48 3.57 1.42
N ILE A 3 4.38 3.26 2.10
CA ILE A 3 3.36 2.32 1.65
C ILE A 3 2.08 3.10 1.39
N ALA A 4 1.39 2.82 0.28
CA ALA A 4 0.07 3.35 0.01
C ALA A 4 -0.95 2.21 -0.19
N LEU A 5 -2.12 2.37 0.39
CA LEU A 5 -3.25 1.45 0.26
C LEU A 5 -4.37 2.15 -0.51
N PHE A 6 -4.69 1.62 -1.70
CA PHE A 6 -5.76 2.14 -2.54
C PHE A 6 -7.10 1.58 -2.09
N GLU A 7 -7.94 2.43 -1.53
CA GLU A 7 -9.31 2.10 -1.11
C GLU A 7 -9.43 0.74 -0.39
N PRO A 8 -8.63 0.50 0.68
CA PRO A 8 -8.62 -0.80 1.35
C PRO A 8 -10.00 -1.16 1.88
N ASP A 9 -10.42 -2.41 1.74
CA ASP A 9 -11.76 -2.86 2.09
C ASP A 9 -11.81 -3.93 3.20
N ILE A 10 -10.64 -4.39 3.69
CA ILE A 10 -10.53 -5.31 4.83
C ILE A 10 -9.77 -4.63 5.98
N PRO A 11 -10.46 -4.24 7.07
CA PRO A 11 -9.84 -3.48 8.16
C PRO A 11 -8.73 -4.24 8.90
N GLN A 12 -8.81 -5.57 8.96
CA GLN A 12 -7.77 -6.41 9.57
C GLN A 12 -6.44 -6.32 8.82
N ASN A 13 -6.47 -6.28 7.50
CA ASN A 13 -5.27 -6.11 6.68
C ASN A 13 -4.64 -4.73 6.91
N THR A 14 -5.45 -3.68 6.95
CA THR A 14 -4.98 -2.32 7.27
C THR A 14 -4.33 -2.26 8.65
N GLY A 15 -4.93 -2.89 9.65
CA GLY A 15 -4.38 -2.98 10.99
C GLY A 15 -3.01 -3.69 11.03
N ASN A 16 -2.88 -4.81 10.33
CA ASN A 16 -1.61 -5.54 10.20
C ASN A 16 -0.52 -4.70 9.52
N ILE A 17 -0.89 -3.98 8.44
CA ILE A 17 0.05 -3.12 7.71
C ILE A 17 0.48 -1.93 8.57
N PHE A 18 -0.41 -1.35 9.34
CA PHE A 18 -0.08 -0.28 10.27
C PHE A 18 0.90 -0.73 11.35
N ARG A 19 0.67 -1.91 11.92
CA ARG A 19 1.61 -2.50 12.88
C ARG A 19 2.98 -2.74 12.25
N LEU A 20 3.01 -3.25 11.02
CA LEU A 20 4.24 -3.46 10.27
C LEU A 20 4.98 -2.14 10.02
N GLY A 21 4.27 -1.10 9.57
CA GLY A 21 4.82 0.24 9.37
C GLY A 21 5.41 0.83 10.66
N ALA A 22 4.71 0.67 11.79
CA ALA A 22 5.23 1.10 13.10
C ALA A 22 6.53 0.38 13.48
N CYS A 23 6.57 -0.95 13.29
CA CYS A 23 7.74 -1.76 13.62
C CYS A 23 8.97 -1.45 12.75
N LEU A 24 8.74 -1.10 11.48
CA LEU A 24 9.81 -0.83 10.50
C LEU A 24 10.08 0.67 10.28
N GLY A 25 9.35 1.56 10.95
CA GLY A 25 9.51 3.00 10.80
C GLY A 25 9.05 3.54 9.44
N ILE A 26 8.09 2.87 8.77
CA ILE A 26 7.60 3.19 7.43
C ILE A 26 6.27 3.94 7.54
N GLU A 27 6.16 5.05 6.84
CA GLU A 27 4.94 5.84 6.77
C GLU A 27 3.92 5.23 5.80
N ILE A 28 2.62 5.37 6.15
CA ILE A 28 1.52 4.76 5.41
C ILE A 28 0.57 5.83 4.89
N ASP A 29 0.19 5.71 3.63
CA ASP A 29 -0.82 6.53 2.97
C ASP A 29 -2.09 5.71 2.75
N ILE A 30 -3.24 6.24 3.16
CA ILE A 30 -4.56 5.66 2.91
C ILE A 30 -5.27 6.50 1.87
N ILE A 31 -5.60 5.90 0.75
CA ILE A 31 -6.37 6.54 -0.32
C ILE A 31 -7.83 6.14 -0.15
N GLU A 32 -8.66 7.11 0.17
CA GLU A 32 -10.09 6.90 0.40
C GLU A 32 -10.88 6.87 -0.92
N PRO A 33 -12.12 6.34 -0.93
CA PRO A 33 -12.85 5.82 0.23
C PRO A 33 -12.36 4.43 0.65
N THR A 34 -12.37 4.16 1.96
CA THR A 34 -12.18 2.79 2.47
C THR A 34 -13.48 2.02 2.42
N GLY A 35 -13.43 0.70 2.25
CA GLY A 35 -14.60 -0.18 2.26
C GLY A 35 -15.19 -0.41 3.67
N TYR A 36 -14.65 0.27 4.67
CA TYR A 36 -15.10 0.26 6.07
C TYR A 36 -15.00 1.66 6.65
N VAL A 37 -15.64 1.89 7.80
CA VAL A 37 -15.53 3.17 8.51
C VAL A 37 -14.15 3.25 9.16
N PHE A 38 -13.33 4.17 8.66
CA PHE A 38 -12.02 4.47 9.24
C PHE A 38 -12.18 5.49 10.35
N ASP A 39 -12.27 5.00 11.60
CA ASP A 39 -12.36 5.82 12.80
C ASP A 39 -10.99 5.88 13.50
N ASP A 40 -10.33 7.02 13.41
CA ASP A 40 -9.01 7.25 14.02
C ASP A 40 -9.01 6.95 15.52
N LYS A 41 -10.08 7.29 16.26
CA LYS A 41 -10.18 7.03 17.71
C LYS A 41 -10.31 5.54 18.01
N ARG A 42 -11.14 4.84 17.26
CA ARG A 42 -11.38 3.41 17.43
C ARG A 42 -10.14 2.61 17.04
N PHE A 43 -9.49 3.03 15.97
CA PHE A 43 -8.24 2.48 15.50
C PHE A 43 -7.13 2.66 16.54
N ARG A 44 -7.00 3.85 17.12
CA ARG A 44 -6.08 4.16 18.23
C ARG A 44 -6.33 3.29 19.46
N ARG A 45 -7.55 2.93 19.79
CA ARG A 45 -7.88 2.05 20.93
C ARG A 45 -7.52 0.59 20.65
N SER A 46 -7.70 0.10 19.42
CA SER A 46 -7.46 -1.30 19.05
C SER A 46 -6.00 -1.64 18.79
N SER A 47 -5.16 -0.65 18.54
CA SER A 47 -3.75 -0.84 18.16
C SER A 47 -2.79 -0.87 19.35
N MET A 48 -3.29 -0.86 20.58
CA MET A 48 -2.49 -0.86 21.81
C MET A 48 -1.33 0.17 21.78
N ASP A 49 -0.16 -0.16 22.34
CA ASP A 49 0.97 0.75 22.48
C ASP A 49 1.66 1.13 21.16
N TYR A 50 1.41 0.41 20.07
CA TYR A 50 2.05 0.66 18.77
C TYR A 50 1.57 1.94 18.09
N ILE A 51 0.40 2.45 18.44
CA ILE A 51 -0.20 3.59 17.76
C ILE A 51 0.62 4.87 17.86
N LYS A 52 1.38 5.03 18.93
CA LYS A 52 2.28 6.19 19.12
C LYS A 52 3.38 6.28 18.05
N TYR A 53 3.66 5.16 17.41
CA TYR A 53 4.72 5.03 16.41
C TYR A 53 4.20 4.94 14.98
N ILE A 54 2.88 4.84 14.78
CA ILE A 54 2.29 4.78 13.44
C ILE A 54 2.20 6.18 12.86
N LYS A 55 2.94 6.40 11.79
CA LYS A 55 2.83 7.60 10.97
C LYS A 55 2.00 7.28 9.74
N TYR A 56 0.85 7.92 9.60
CA TYR A 56 -0.01 7.74 8.43
C TYR A 56 -0.66 9.03 7.98
N LYS A 57 -1.02 9.08 6.71
CA LYS A 57 -1.74 10.17 6.10
C LYS A 57 -2.96 9.63 5.34
N ARG A 58 -4.07 10.34 5.40
CA ARG A 58 -5.27 10.03 4.62
C ARG A 58 -5.38 11.00 3.46
N HIS A 59 -5.73 10.49 2.30
CA HIS A 59 -5.99 11.25 1.09
C HIS A 59 -7.45 11.02 0.70
N LEU A 60 -8.20 12.09 0.41
CA LEU A 60 -9.63 12.04 0.12
C LEU A 60 -9.98 11.15 -1.08
N ASP A 61 -9.08 11.07 -2.05
CA ASP A 61 -9.23 10.30 -3.27
C ASP A 61 -7.87 10.07 -3.95
N TRP A 62 -7.90 9.33 -5.06
CA TRP A 62 -6.73 9.08 -5.88
C TRP A 62 -6.08 10.36 -6.41
N ASP A 63 -6.87 11.32 -6.91
CA ASP A 63 -6.33 12.53 -7.53
C ASP A 63 -5.57 13.39 -6.51
N LYS A 64 -6.09 13.49 -5.28
CA LYS A 64 -5.40 14.18 -4.18
C LYS A 64 -4.09 13.49 -3.80
N PHE A 65 -4.09 12.15 -3.72
CA PHE A 65 -2.89 11.38 -3.47
C PHE A 65 -1.86 11.53 -4.60
N PHE A 66 -2.30 11.38 -5.86
CA PHE A 66 -1.44 11.47 -7.04
C PHE A 66 -0.77 12.84 -7.13
N ASN A 67 -1.54 13.92 -7.04
CA ASN A 67 -1.00 15.28 -7.08
C ASN A 67 -0.03 15.54 -5.91
N TRP A 68 -0.35 15.03 -4.72
CA TRP A 68 0.55 15.15 -3.58
C TRP A 68 1.86 14.39 -3.81
N SER A 69 1.81 13.20 -4.38
CA SER A 69 3.01 12.40 -4.67
C SER A 69 3.92 13.09 -5.70
N GLU A 70 3.34 13.63 -6.77
CA GLU A 70 4.07 14.39 -7.79
C GLU A 70 4.74 15.65 -7.20
N ASN A 71 4.00 16.43 -6.40
CA ASN A 71 4.50 17.64 -5.77
C ASN A 71 5.64 17.40 -4.76
N ASN A 72 5.76 16.18 -4.26
CA ASN A 72 6.81 15.76 -3.32
C ASN A 72 7.89 14.87 -3.97
N ASN A 73 7.89 14.76 -5.29
CA ASN A 73 8.86 13.97 -6.07
C ASN A 73 8.90 12.48 -5.68
N TYR A 74 7.76 11.92 -5.31
CA TYR A 74 7.63 10.48 -5.09
C TYR A 74 7.39 9.74 -6.41
N ARG A 75 7.85 8.49 -6.47
CA ARG A 75 7.53 7.56 -7.55
C ARG A 75 6.54 6.53 -7.04
N ILE A 76 5.46 6.31 -7.75
CA ILE A 76 4.43 5.32 -7.38
C ILE A 76 4.78 3.99 -8.07
N VAL A 77 5.01 2.95 -7.25
CA VAL A 77 5.33 1.58 -7.68
C VAL A 77 4.18 0.68 -7.29
N LEU A 78 3.36 0.28 -8.26
CA LEU A 78 2.17 -0.55 -8.04
C LEU A 78 2.54 -2.03 -7.99
N PHE A 79 2.16 -2.70 -6.90
CA PHE A 79 2.18 -4.15 -6.81
C PHE A 79 0.87 -4.71 -7.35
N THR A 80 0.95 -5.49 -8.44
CA THR A 80 -0.20 -6.01 -9.16
C THR A 80 0.08 -7.40 -9.75
N THR A 81 -0.94 -8.24 -9.80
CA THR A 81 -0.85 -9.55 -10.47
C THR A 81 -0.88 -9.45 -12.00
N LYS A 82 -1.10 -8.25 -12.54
CA LYS A 82 -1.17 -7.98 -13.99
C LYS A 82 0.18 -7.64 -14.61
N SER A 83 1.22 -7.38 -13.81
CA SER A 83 2.56 -7.11 -14.31
C SER A 83 3.34 -8.41 -14.60
N GLN A 84 4.22 -8.35 -15.60
CA GLN A 84 5.21 -9.40 -15.87
C GLN A 84 6.56 -9.13 -15.20
N LYS A 85 6.80 -7.90 -14.75
CA LYS A 85 8.06 -7.49 -14.12
C LYS A 85 8.07 -7.92 -12.66
N LYS A 86 9.01 -8.77 -12.29
CA LYS A 86 9.14 -9.24 -10.92
C LYS A 86 9.70 -8.14 -10.01
N TYR A 87 9.18 -8.02 -8.81
CA TYR A 87 9.67 -7.04 -7.84
C TYR A 87 11.12 -7.32 -7.42
N THR A 88 11.56 -8.61 -7.48
CA THR A 88 12.93 -9.02 -7.18
C THR A 88 13.97 -8.48 -8.16
N ASP A 89 13.55 -8.12 -9.36
CA ASP A 89 14.42 -7.64 -10.44
C ASP A 89 14.40 -6.10 -10.55
N TYR A 90 13.77 -5.42 -9.58
CA TYR A 90 13.60 -3.98 -9.56
C TYR A 90 14.50 -3.30 -8.53
N SER A 91 15.11 -2.19 -8.90
CA SER A 91 15.93 -1.37 -8.00
C SER A 91 15.07 -0.28 -7.34
N PHE A 92 14.68 -0.52 -6.10
CA PHE A 92 13.90 0.42 -5.31
C PHE A 92 14.72 1.64 -4.90
N GLN A 93 14.04 2.77 -4.73
CA GLN A 93 14.62 4.03 -4.28
C GLN A 93 13.93 4.55 -3.02
N GLU A 94 14.61 5.43 -2.29
CA GLU A 94 14.07 6.00 -1.05
C GLU A 94 12.75 6.78 -1.24
N ASN A 95 12.57 7.38 -2.42
CA ASN A 95 11.35 8.11 -2.79
C ASN A 95 10.26 7.25 -3.44
N ASP A 96 10.37 5.92 -3.39
CA ASP A 96 9.30 5.04 -3.86
C ASP A 96 8.15 4.97 -2.85
N ILE A 97 6.92 5.04 -3.37
CA ILE A 97 5.70 4.67 -2.66
C ILE A 97 5.23 3.33 -3.21
N LEU A 98 5.22 2.30 -2.37
CA LEU A 98 4.73 0.98 -2.73
C LEU A 98 3.20 0.99 -2.63
N LEU A 99 2.52 0.96 -3.77
CA LEU A 99 1.06 1.00 -3.86
C LEU A 99 0.47 -0.41 -3.92
N PHE A 100 -0.49 -0.68 -3.06
CA PHE A 100 -1.26 -1.92 -3.03
C PHE A 100 -2.74 -1.63 -3.24
N GLY A 101 -3.37 -2.40 -4.12
CA GLY A 101 -4.79 -2.27 -4.43
C GLY A 101 -5.69 -2.85 -3.35
N ARG A 102 -7.01 -2.57 -3.47
CA ARG A 102 -8.02 -3.17 -2.57
C ARG A 102 -8.06 -4.69 -2.73
N GLU A 103 -8.39 -5.36 -1.66
CA GLU A 103 -8.39 -6.82 -1.58
C GLU A 103 -9.37 -7.45 -2.56
N SER A 104 -10.55 -6.85 -2.73
CA SER A 104 -11.62 -7.39 -3.58
C SER A 104 -11.42 -7.19 -5.08
N ALA A 105 -10.72 -6.11 -5.51
CA ALA A 105 -10.71 -5.70 -6.92
C ALA A 105 -9.36 -5.15 -7.43
N GLY A 106 -8.33 -5.04 -6.57
CA GLY A 106 -7.07 -4.39 -6.94
C GLY A 106 -7.25 -2.89 -7.19
N VAL A 107 -6.68 -2.38 -8.26
CA VAL A 107 -6.84 -0.98 -8.68
C VAL A 107 -7.50 -0.88 -10.06
N PRO A 108 -8.26 0.21 -10.34
CA PRO A 108 -8.88 0.41 -11.63
C PRO A 108 -7.84 0.76 -12.72
N LYS A 109 -8.27 0.67 -13.98
CA LYS A 109 -7.40 0.87 -15.15
C LYS A 109 -6.69 2.23 -15.13
N TYR A 110 -7.36 3.30 -14.72
CA TYR A 110 -6.76 4.64 -14.71
C TYR A 110 -5.61 4.75 -13.71
N VAL A 111 -5.65 4.01 -12.60
CA VAL A 111 -4.54 3.94 -11.65
C VAL A 111 -3.36 3.18 -12.26
N HIS A 112 -3.61 2.02 -12.91
CA HIS A 112 -2.57 1.28 -13.63
C HIS A 112 -1.83 2.16 -14.65
N GLN A 113 -2.54 3.04 -15.33
CA GLN A 113 -1.98 3.91 -16.36
C GLN A 113 -1.23 5.12 -15.82
N SER A 114 -1.45 5.49 -14.56
CA SER A 114 -0.88 6.70 -13.93
C SER A 114 0.40 6.45 -13.15
N VAL A 115 0.66 5.20 -12.75
CA VAL A 115 1.81 4.87 -11.88
C VAL A 115 3.12 4.84 -12.66
N ASN A 116 4.23 5.09 -11.97
CA ASN A 116 5.56 5.12 -12.57
C ASN A 116 6.07 3.71 -12.94
N GLU A 117 5.70 2.70 -12.14
CA GLU A 117 6.15 1.33 -12.34
C GLU A 117 5.09 0.33 -11.86
N GLN A 118 5.08 -0.86 -12.47
CA GLN A 118 4.19 -1.96 -12.07
C GLN A 118 5.01 -3.23 -11.87
N LEU A 119 4.88 -3.83 -10.70
CA LEU A 119 5.64 -5.01 -10.30
C LEU A 119 4.72 -6.13 -9.85
N THR A 120 5.19 -7.37 -9.99
CA THR A 120 4.48 -8.54 -9.50
C THR A 120 5.30 -9.33 -8.49
N ILE A 121 4.63 -9.90 -7.48
CA ILE A 121 5.22 -10.95 -6.63
C ILE A 121 5.05 -12.27 -7.38
N PRO A 122 6.15 -13.00 -7.67
CA PRO A 122 6.05 -14.27 -8.39
C PRO A 122 5.19 -15.29 -7.62
N MET A 123 4.27 -15.92 -8.32
CA MET A 123 3.38 -16.94 -7.76
C MET A 123 3.34 -18.17 -8.66
N VAL A 124 2.94 -19.30 -8.11
CA VAL A 124 2.66 -20.52 -8.87
C VAL A 124 1.53 -20.27 -9.85
N LYS A 125 1.69 -20.75 -11.09
CA LYS A 125 0.71 -20.59 -12.16
C LYS A 125 -0.68 -21.13 -11.74
N GLY A 126 -1.72 -20.35 -11.99
CA GLY A 126 -3.11 -20.70 -11.67
C GLY A 126 -3.61 -20.15 -10.32
N LEU A 127 -2.74 -19.62 -9.46
CA LEU A 127 -3.16 -18.94 -8.24
C LEU A 127 -3.46 -17.45 -8.53
N ARG A 128 -4.42 -16.87 -7.77
CA ARG A 128 -4.93 -15.52 -8.07
C ARG A 128 -4.12 -14.41 -7.44
N SER A 129 -3.91 -14.48 -6.12
CA SER A 129 -3.25 -13.43 -5.35
C SER A 129 -2.82 -13.91 -3.97
N ILE A 130 -1.90 -13.18 -3.37
CA ILE A 130 -1.51 -13.31 -1.95
C ILE A 130 -2.28 -12.25 -1.16
N ASN A 131 -2.57 -12.53 0.10
CA ASN A 131 -3.14 -11.55 1.02
C ASN A 131 -2.34 -10.24 0.99
N VAL A 132 -3.01 -9.08 0.98
CA VAL A 132 -2.35 -7.78 0.81
C VAL A 132 -1.36 -7.46 1.93
N SER A 133 -1.67 -7.78 3.18
CA SER A 133 -0.72 -7.54 4.29
C SER A 133 0.51 -8.42 4.19
N SER A 134 0.37 -9.66 3.70
CA SER A 134 1.49 -10.55 3.38
C SER A 134 2.32 -10.02 2.21
N SER A 135 1.67 -9.50 1.18
CA SER A 135 2.35 -8.87 0.02
C SER A 135 3.20 -7.68 0.44
N VAL A 136 2.67 -6.84 1.33
CA VAL A 136 3.41 -5.70 1.91
C VAL A 136 4.63 -6.20 2.68
N ALA A 137 4.47 -7.19 3.55
CA ALA A 137 5.58 -7.74 4.34
C ALA A 137 6.68 -8.33 3.45
N LEU A 138 6.31 -9.12 2.43
CA LEU A 138 7.26 -9.71 1.48
C LEU A 138 8.04 -8.64 0.72
N SER A 139 7.38 -7.60 0.23
CA SER A 139 8.05 -6.52 -0.50
C SER A 139 9.06 -5.77 0.36
N LEU A 140 8.71 -5.48 1.62
CA LEU A 140 9.59 -4.76 2.55
C LEU A 140 10.80 -5.57 3.01
N ILE A 141 10.66 -6.89 3.17
CA ILE A 141 11.79 -7.76 3.54
C ILE A 141 12.81 -7.83 2.41
N HIS A 142 12.37 -7.78 1.15
CA HIS A 142 13.26 -7.80 0.00
C HIS A 142 14.07 -6.50 -0.16
N ILE A 143 13.48 -5.39 0.21
CA ILE A 143 14.07 -4.06 0.10
C ILE A 143 14.94 -3.76 1.32
#